data_a29519788ae93914abc417d332602521
#
_entry.id   a29519788ae93914abc417d332602521
#
_cell.length_a   1.000
_cell.length_b   1.000
_cell.length_c   1.000
_cell.angle_alpha   90.00
_cell.angle_beta   90.00
_cell.angle_gamma   90.00
#
_symmetry.space_group_name_H-M   'P 1'
#
loop_
_entity.id
_entity.type
_entity.pdbx_description
1 polymer ?
#
loop_
_entity_poly.entity_id
_entity_poly.type
_entity_poly.pdbx_seq_one_letter_code
_entity_poly.pdbx_strand_id
1 'polypeptide(L)'
;MSSIQITYHLNSDSSKEVIEAIRVEQTIEFPFDLAPQWIQEQVVGQVVSSKEIGNSKTEVIIDYNTDTTGYEIGQMLNVVWGNVSMFPDVRVTKIDFPEDFLNSFKGPRFGISGVREILGAKKRPILATALKPMGLSSAELAKIATVMVEAGIDLIKDDHSLANQPWAKWNERVKVIAGAVVEANQKFNRKSVYAPSINRPAEEILESAITARKLGSGALMVLPGVSGFDTVRMIADNDEVSLPLMSHPSFLGSHFMNSNHGLNHEIVLATLMRLSGADISVFPNYGGRFSFSKEECTKIADSCRAKLGNMKPIFPSPGGGMTIDRIPEIATFFGKDTFLLIGGALHRGNLLDNAKSLRTYVESLEN
;
A
#
# COMPACT_ATOMS: atom_id res chain seq x y z
N MET A 1 9.02 -21.92 -20.71
CA MET A 1 7.89 -21.11 -20.26
C MET A 1 8.35 -20.32 -19.06
N SER A 2 7.90 -19.10 -18.89
CA SER A 2 8.20 -18.34 -17.68
C SER A 2 7.32 -18.83 -16.53
N SER A 3 7.82 -18.72 -15.30
CA SER A 3 7.09 -19.14 -14.10
C SER A 3 7.15 -18.09 -12.99
N ILE A 4 6.03 -17.97 -12.26
CA ILE A 4 6.00 -17.28 -10.98
C ILE A 4 6.37 -18.31 -9.92
N GLN A 5 7.45 -18.05 -9.18
CA GLN A 5 7.91 -18.93 -8.13
C GLN A 5 7.40 -18.46 -6.78
N ILE A 6 6.72 -19.33 -6.05
CA ILE A 6 6.13 -19.01 -4.75
C ILE A 6 6.75 -19.88 -3.67
N THR A 7 7.22 -19.25 -2.59
CA THR A 7 7.72 -19.93 -1.40
C THR A 7 6.63 -19.95 -0.33
N TYR A 8 6.26 -21.16 0.07
CA TYR A 8 5.31 -21.41 1.16
C TYR A 8 6.04 -21.95 2.39
N HIS A 9 5.61 -21.53 3.57
CA HIS A 9 5.92 -22.22 4.83
C HIS A 9 4.67 -22.94 5.31
N LEU A 10 4.81 -24.23 5.58
CA LEU A 10 3.75 -25.15 6.00
C LEU A 10 4.08 -25.75 7.35
N ASN A 11 3.08 -26.29 8.07
CA ASN A 11 3.31 -27.19 9.20
C ASN A 11 3.88 -28.53 8.70
N SER A 12 4.96 -29.03 9.31
CA SER A 12 5.67 -30.24 8.85
C SER A 12 4.82 -31.52 8.95
N ASP A 13 3.90 -31.61 9.89
CA ASP A 13 3.16 -32.86 10.20
C ASP A 13 2.25 -33.33 9.06
N SER A 14 1.84 -32.43 8.14
CA SER A 14 0.96 -32.74 7.00
C SER A 14 1.50 -32.25 5.67
N SER A 15 2.82 -32.02 5.58
CA SER A 15 3.39 -31.25 4.46
C SER A 15 3.18 -31.91 3.09
N LYS A 16 3.29 -33.24 2.94
CA LYS A 16 3.18 -33.89 1.62
C LYS A 16 1.78 -33.78 1.02
N GLU A 17 0.77 -34.05 1.80
CA GLU A 17 -0.63 -33.97 1.36
C GLU A 17 -1.03 -32.53 1.08
N VAL A 18 -0.60 -31.59 1.93
CA VAL A 18 -0.86 -30.16 1.76
C VAL A 18 -0.15 -29.61 0.53
N ILE A 19 1.08 -30.01 0.25
CA ILE A 19 1.82 -29.61 -0.97
C ILE A 19 1.08 -30.06 -2.22
N GLU A 20 0.64 -31.31 -2.26
CA GLU A 20 -0.11 -31.83 -3.39
C GLU A 20 -1.44 -31.10 -3.57
N ALA A 21 -2.14 -30.84 -2.48
CA ALA A 21 -3.37 -30.07 -2.49
C ALA A 21 -3.13 -28.62 -3.00
N ILE A 22 -2.10 -27.92 -2.51
CA ILE A 22 -1.79 -26.54 -2.94
C ILE A 22 -1.58 -26.48 -4.46
N ARG A 23 -0.72 -27.32 -5.04
CA ARG A 23 -0.38 -27.24 -6.45
C ARG A 23 -1.57 -27.52 -7.38
N VAL A 24 -2.50 -28.35 -6.93
CA VAL A 24 -3.72 -28.70 -7.68
C VAL A 24 -4.79 -27.62 -7.49
N GLU A 25 -5.10 -27.24 -6.23
CA GLU A 25 -6.13 -26.25 -5.91
C GLU A 25 -5.86 -24.87 -6.52
N GLN A 26 -4.58 -24.46 -6.56
CA GLN A 26 -4.21 -23.15 -7.10
C GLN A 26 -4.17 -23.10 -8.63
N THR A 27 -4.40 -24.22 -9.31
CA THR A 27 -4.33 -24.30 -10.78
C THR A 27 -5.56 -24.91 -11.43
N ILE A 28 -5.81 -26.20 -11.26
CA ILE A 28 -6.83 -26.92 -12.04
C ILE A 28 -8.08 -27.32 -11.23
N GLU A 29 -7.98 -27.37 -9.90
CA GLU A 29 -9.06 -27.83 -8.99
C GLU A 29 -9.77 -29.10 -9.53
N PHE A 30 -8.96 -30.07 -10.00
CA PHE A 30 -9.41 -31.29 -10.65
C PHE A 30 -8.47 -32.45 -10.30
N PRO A 31 -8.94 -33.71 -10.18
CA PRO A 31 -8.08 -34.86 -9.90
C PRO A 31 -6.89 -34.93 -10.88
N PHE A 32 -5.67 -34.86 -10.31
CA PHE A 32 -4.45 -34.75 -11.12
C PHE A 32 -4.29 -35.88 -12.12
N ASP A 33 -4.58 -37.13 -11.69
CA ASP A 33 -4.46 -38.35 -12.48
C ASP A 33 -5.46 -38.43 -13.66
N LEU A 34 -6.56 -37.70 -13.59
CA LEU A 34 -7.58 -37.62 -14.64
C LEU A 34 -7.34 -36.48 -15.62
N ALA A 35 -6.46 -35.54 -15.28
CA ALA A 35 -6.17 -34.42 -16.18
C ALA A 35 -5.37 -34.89 -17.41
N PRO A 36 -5.58 -34.29 -18.59
CA PRO A 36 -4.73 -34.54 -19.75
C PRO A 36 -3.25 -34.31 -19.44
N GLN A 37 -2.36 -35.12 -19.99
CA GLN A 37 -0.92 -35.07 -19.71
C GLN A 37 -0.33 -33.66 -19.87
N TRP A 38 -0.68 -32.95 -20.92
CA TRP A 38 -0.17 -31.58 -21.13
C TRP A 38 -0.60 -30.60 -20.03
N ILE A 39 -1.78 -30.79 -19.43
CA ILE A 39 -2.24 -30.00 -18.28
C ILE A 39 -1.40 -30.33 -17.04
N GLN A 40 -1.16 -31.63 -16.78
CA GLN A 40 -0.31 -32.07 -15.66
C GLN A 40 1.10 -31.46 -15.75
N GLU A 41 1.65 -31.36 -16.96
CA GLU A 41 3.03 -30.91 -17.19
C GLU A 41 3.16 -29.37 -17.30
N GLN A 42 2.16 -28.68 -17.82
CA GLN A 42 2.29 -27.25 -18.18
C GLN A 42 1.38 -26.30 -17.38
N VAL A 43 0.33 -26.80 -16.76
CA VAL A 43 -0.64 -25.96 -16.04
C VAL A 43 -0.54 -26.16 -14.53
N VAL A 44 -0.45 -27.42 -14.07
CA VAL A 44 -0.37 -27.71 -12.63
C VAL A 44 0.96 -27.24 -12.05
N GLY A 45 0.91 -26.59 -10.87
CA GLY A 45 2.09 -26.12 -10.16
C GLY A 45 3.15 -27.20 -9.99
N GLN A 46 4.41 -26.90 -10.26
CA GLN A 46 5.54 -27.82 -10.19
C GLN A 46 6.35 -27.57 -8.93
N VAL A 47 6.49 -28.60 -8.07
CA VAL A 47 7.31 -28.50 -6.85
C VAL A 47 8.79 -28.47 -7.23
N VAL A 48 9.45 -27.34 -6.94
CA VAL A 48 10.88 -27.14 -7.19
C VAL A 48 11.71 -27.72 -6.04
N SER A 49 11.28 -27.45 -4.82
CA SER A 49 11.95 -27.99 -3.62
C SER A 49 10.99 -28.07 -2.44
N SER A 50 11.29 -28.99 -1.53
CA SER A 50 10.64 -29.12 -0.23
C SER A 50 11.67 -29.51 0.80
N LYS A 51 11.81 -28.73 1.89
CA LYS A 51 12.78 -28.99 2.96
C LYS A 51 12.25 -28.58 4.32
N GLU A 52 12.57 -29.33 5.36
CA GLU A 52 12.33 -28.92 6.74
C GLU A 52 13.26 -27.75 7.11
N ILE A 53 12.72 -26.73 7.77
CA ILE A 53 13.44 -25.51 8.18
C ILE A 53 13.49 -25.31 9.69
N GLY A 54 13.14 -26.34 10.48
CA GLY A 54 13.04 -26.29 11.94
C GLY A 54 11.70 -25.75 12.43
N ASN A 55 11.50 -25.76 13.74
CA ASN A 55 10.25 -25.31 14.40
C ASN A 55 8.98 -25.96 13.82
N SER A 56 9.05 -27.25 13.47
CA SER A 56 7.96 -28.02 12.86
C SER A 56 7.41 -27.35 11.59
N LYS A 57 8.29 -26.72 10.78
CA LYS A 57 7.93 -26.08 9.51
C LYS A 57 8.68 -26.68 8.34
N THR A 58 7.96 -26.77 7.22
CA THR A 58 8.48 -27.14 5.90
C THR A 58 8.41 -25.92 4.98
N GLU A 59 9.51 -25.57 4.35
CA GLU A 59 9.57 -24.62 3.25
C GLU A 59 9.36 -25.37 1.94
N VAL A 60 8.43 -24.87 1.13
CA VAL A 60 8.11 -25.43 -0.18
C VAL A 60 8.19 -24.34 -1.23
N ILE A 61 8.86 -24.62 -2.32
CA ILE A 61 8.92 -23.73 -3.49
C ILE A 61 8.14 -24.39 -4.63
N ILE A 62 7.17 -23.69 -5.16
CA ILE A 62 6.33 -24.13 -6.28
C ILE A 62 6.41 -23.11 -7.41
N ASP A 63 6.68 -23.60 -8.61
CA ASP A 63 6.61 -22.84 -9.85
C ASP A 63 5.22 -22.97 -10.47
N TYR A 64 4.62 -21.84 -10.78
CA TYR A 64 3.37 -21.76 -11.53
C TYR A 64 3.63 -21.12 -12.89
N ASN A 65 3.16 -21.76 -13.94
CA ASN A 65 3.24 -21.20 -15.29
C ASN A 65 2.56 -19.80 -15.31
N THR A 66 3.30 -18.79 -15.76
CA THR A 66 2.81 -17.40 -15.79
C THR A 66 1.49 -17.25 -16.55
N ASP A 67 1.28 -18.05 -17.60
CA ASP A 67 0.06 -18.02 -18.39
C ASP A 67 -1.21 -18.33 -17.57
N THR A 68 -1.08 -19.07 -16.44
CA THR A 68 -2.22 -19.36 -15.55
C THR A 68 -2.81 -18.10 -14.91
N THR A 69 -2.04 -17.02 -14.86
CA THR A 69 -2.47 -15.73 -14.31
C THR A 69 -3.18 -14.84 -15.32
N GLY A 70 -3.14 -15.20 -16.61
CA GLY A 70 -3.63 -14.33 -17.69
C GLY A 70 -2.95 -12.96 -17.71
N TYR A 71 -1.84 -12.80 -17.00
CA TYR A 71 -1.13 -11.52 -16.81
C TYR A 71 -2.02 -10.43 -16.16
N GLU A 72 -2.94 -10.86 -15.29
CA GLU A 72 -3.87 -10.01 -14.55
C GLU A 72 -3.63 -10.09 -13.04
N ILE A 73 -3.72 -8.96 -12.32
CA ILE A 73 -3.51 -8.92 -10.86
C ILE A 73 -4.52 -9.81 -10.11
N GLY A 74 -5.79 -9.76 -10.50
CA GLY A 74 -6.84 -10.53 -9.84
C GLY A 74 -6.60 -12.04 -9.95
N GLN A 75 -6.30 -12.53 -11.15
CA GLN A 75 -6.03 -13.94 -11.36
C GLN A 75 -4.68 -14.37 -10.76
N MET A 76 -3.66 -13.51 -10.81
CA MET A 76 -2.40 -13.77 -10.12
C MET A 76 -2.63 -13.97 -8.61
N LEU A 77 -3.43 -13.12 -7.98
CA LEU A 77 -3.76 -13.27 -6.55
C LEU A 77 -4.51 -14.59 -6.29
N ASN A 78 -5.38 -15.01 -7.21
CA ASN A 78 -6.09 -16.29 -7.12
C ASN A 78 -5.11 -17.47 -7.22
N VAL A 79 -4.13 -17.43 -8.12
CA VAL A 79 -3.08 -18.45 -8.24
C VAL A 79 -2.18 -18.48 -7.01
N VAL A 80 -1.81 -17.32 -6.46
CA VAL A 80 -0.90 -17.22 -5.30
C VAL A 80 -1.59 -17.56 -3.98
N TRP A 81 -2.80 -17.08 -3.77
CA TRP A 81 -3.49 -17.07 -2.49
C TRP A 81 -5.02 -17.22 -2.61
N GLY A 82 -5.51 -17.93 -3.62
CA GLY A 82 -6.93 -18.23 -3.82
C GLY A 82 -7.47 -19.24 -2.80
N ASN A 83 -7.80 -20.44 -3.23
CA ASN A 83 -8.35 -21.49 -2.36
C ASN A 83 -7.41 -21.87 -1.21
N VAL A 84 -6.11 -21.80 -1.41
CA VAL A 84 -5.12 -22.05 -0.35
C VAL A 84 -5.25 -21.10 0.85
N SER A 85 -5.86 -19.95 0.67
CA SER A 85 -6.16 -19.01 1.77
C SER A 85 -7.12 -19.60 2.82
N MET A 86 -7.82 -20.68 2.49
CA MET A 86 -8.72 -21.42 3.40
C MET A 86 -8.03 -22.60 4.08
N PHE A 87 -6.78 -22.94 3.70
CA PHE A 87 -6.02 -24.00 4.34
C PHE A 87 -5.40 -23.49 5.64
N PRO A 88 -5.45 -24.24 6.75
CA PRO A 88 -4.79 -23.83 7.97
C PRO A 88 -3.26 -23.85 7.81
N ASP A 89 -2.58 -22.95 8.54
CA ASP A 89 -1.14 -22.96 8.72
C ASP A 89 -0.30 -22.94 7.41
N VAL A 90 -0.80 -22.27 6.39
CA VAL A 90 -0.07 -22.00 5.15
C VAL A 90 0.30 -20.52 5.09
N ARG A 91 1.57 -20.22 4.86
CA ARG A 91 2.05 -18.84 4.73
C ARG A 91 2.90 -18.68 3.48
N VAL A 92 2.52 -17.73 2.63
CA VAL A 92 3.36 -17.27 1.51
C VAL A 92 4.43 -16.34 2.06
N THR A 93 5.70 -16.73 1.92
CA THR A 93 6.82 -15.95 2.45
C THR A 93 7.59 -15.20 1.39
N LYS A 94 7.52 -15.63 0.12
CA LYS A 94 8.19 -14.99 -1.00
C LYS A 94 7.43 -15.25 -2.30
N ILE A 95 7.48 -14.29 -3.22
CA ILE A 95 7.02 -14.42 -4.61
C ILE A 95 8.11 -13.85 -5.50
N ASP A 96 8.63 -14.65 -6.41
CA ASP A 96 9.56 -14.24 -7.46
C ASP A 96 8.79 -14.16 -8.79
N PHE A 97 8.69 -12.97 -9.33
CA PHE A 97 7.98 -12.72 -10.58
C PHE A 97 8.96 -12.69 -11.75
N PRO A 98 8.64 -13.34 -12.88
CA PRO A 98 9.44 -13.22 -14.10
C PRO A 98 9.23 -11.86 -14.77
N GLU A 99 10.19 -11.44 -15.60
CA GLU A 99 10.18 -10.11 -16.21
C GLU A 99 8.97 -9.88 -17.14
N ASP A 100 8.54 -10.89 -17.88
CA ASP A 100 7.40 -10.80 -18.77
C ASP A 100 6.10 -10.52 -18.01
N PHE A 101 5.89 -11.16 -16.84
CA PHE A 101 4.77 -10.83 -15.96
C PHE A 101 4.87 -9.38 -15.46
N LEU A 102 6.02 -8.97 -14.94
CA LEU A 102 6.20 -7.61 -14.41
C LEU A 102 6.01 -6.54 -15.48
N ASN A 103 6.41 -6.82 -16.73
CA ASN A 103 6.26 -5.90 -17.86
C ASN A 103 4.80 -5.69 -18.30
N SER A 104 3.86 -6.53 -17.84
CA SER A 104 2.43 -6.36 -18.10
C SER A 104 1.81 -5.24 -17.26
N PHE A 105 2.53 -4.72 -16.27
CA PHE A 105 2.06 -3.68 -15.36
C PHE A 105 2.91 -2.41 -15.47
N LYS A 106 2.25 -1.26 -15.56
CA LYS A 106 2.94 0.04 -15.57
C LYS A 106 3.59 0.36 -14.20
N GLY A 107 2.99 -0.14 -13.11
CA GLY A 107 3.41 0.14 -11.75
C GLY A 107 3.23 1.61 -11.36
N PRO A 108 3.99 2.11 -10.37
CA PRO A 108 3.86 3.47 -9.84
C PRO A 108 4.14 4.51 -10.92
N ARG A 109 3.17 5.41 -11.13
CA ARG A 109 3.31 6.47 -12.16
C ARG A 109 4.40 7.46 -11.81
N PHE A 110 4.47 7.90 -10.57
CA PHE A 110 5.39 8.92 -10.10
C PHE A 110 6.60 8.33 -9.36
N GLY A 111 6.37 7.38 -8.48
CA GLY A 111 7.41 6.83 -7.61
C GLY A 111 8.01 7.88 -6.68
N ILE A 112 9.11 7.57 -6.01
CA ILE A 112 9.79 8.48 -5.08
C ILE A 112 10.16 9.81 -5.77
N SER A 113 10.79 9.76 -6.93
CA SER A 113 11.28 10.95 -7.62
C SER A 113 10.17 11.90 -8.05
N GLY A 114 9.11 11.38 -8.68
CA GLY A 114 8.00 12.21 -9.16
C GLY A 114 7.17 12.80 -8.00
N VAL A 115 6.97 12.05 -6.91
CA VAL A 115 6.30 12.59 -5.72
C VAL A 115 7.14 13.70 -5.08
N ARG A 116 8.47 13.53 -5.00
CA ARG A 116 9.37 14.59 -4.51
C ARG A 116 9.30 15.86 -5.35
N GLU A 117 9.24 15.74 -6.66
CA GLU A 117 9.11 16.87 -7.59
C GLU A 117 7.82 17.65 -7.35
N ILE A 118 6.68 16.95 -7.25
CA ILE A 118 5.36 17.54 -6.96
C ILE A 118 5.39 18.31 -5.64
N LEU A 119 5.96 17.74 -4.58
CA LEU A 119 6.00 18.34 -3.25
C LEU A 119 7.14 19.37 -3.08
N GLY A 120 8.07 19.44 -4.01
CA GLY A 120 9.25 20.31 -3.90
C GLY A 120 10.19 19.95 -2.75
N ALA A 121 10.18 18.69 -2.30
CA ALA A 121 10.96 18.20 -1.16
C ALA A 121 12.11 17.29 -1.64
N LYS A 122 13.30 17.84 -1.82
CA LYS A 122 14.39 17.14 -2.53
C LYS A 122 15.08 16.06 -1.70
N LYS A 123 15.44 16.33 -0.43
CA LYS A 123 16.35 15.45 0.32
C LYS A 123 15.92 15.13 1.77
N ARG A 124 14.77 15.56 2.21
CA ARG A 124 14.24 15.32 3.55
C ARG A 124 13.11 14.30 3.56
N PRO A 125 12.78 13.71 4.71
CA PRO A 125 11.52 12.99 4.88
C PRO A 125 10.31 13.87 4.55
N ILE A 126 9.24 13.28 4.08
CA ILE A 126 7.99 13.96 3.74
C ILE A 126 7.06 13.93 4.95
N LEU A 127 6.45 15.06 5.28
CA LEU A 127 5.45 15.13 6.35
C LEU A 127 4.05 14.91 5.81
N ALA A 128 3.33 13.97 6.41
CA ALA A 128 1.93 13.74 6.08
C ALA A 128 1.06 13.72 7.34
N THR A 129 -0.20 14.12 7.18
CA THR A 129 -1.20 14.04 8.24
C THR A 129 -2.57 13.65 7.69
N ALA A 130 -3.49 13.28 8.60
CA ALA A 130 -4.87 12.96 8.26
C ALA A 130 -5.83 13.95 8.88
N LEU A 131 -6.83 14.36 8.11
CA LEU A 131 -7.94 15.20 8.58
C LEU A 131 -8.82 14.41 9.55
N LYS A 132 -8.94 14.87 10.78
CA LYS A 132 -9.62 14.22 11.90
C LYS A 132 -10.28 15.24 12.82
N PRO A 133 -11.28 14.82 13.64
CA PRO A 133 -11.95 13.52 13.63
C PRO A 133 -13.02 13.41 12.55
N MET A 134 -13.50 12.18 12.26
CA MET A 134 -14.75 11.97 11.54
C MET A 134 -15.90 12.60 12.34
N GLY A 135 -16.87 13.18 11.65
CA GLY A 135 -18.00 13.90 12.25
C GLY A 135 -17.94 15.43 12.03
N LEU A 136 -16.76 15.98 11.72
CA LEU A 136 -16.61 17.38 11.35
C LEU A 136 -17.24 17.65 9.97
N SER A 137 -17.77 18.85 9.80
CA SER A 137 -18.25 19.36 8.51
C SER A 137 -17.09 19.61 7.53
N SER A 138 -17.41 19.71 6.24
CA SER A 138 -16.44 20.04 5.19
C SER A 138 -15.68 21.35 5.50
N ALA A 139 -16.36 22.35 6.03
CA ALA A 139 -15.77 23.64 6.38
C ALA A 139 -14.80 23.56 7.58
N GLU A 140 -15.11 22.74 8.58
CA GLU A 140 -14.21 22.53 9.74
C GLU A 140 -12.96 21.76 9.34
N LEU A 141 -13.10 20.73 8.50
CA LEU A 141 -11.97 19.98 7.96
C LEU A 141 -11.06 20.87 7.09
N ALA A 142 -11.64 21.79 6.31
CA ALA A 142 -10.88 22.75 5.51
C ALA A 142 -10.09 23.75 6.37
N LYS A 143 -10.63 24.20 7.51
CA LYS A 143 -9.89 25.03 8.47
C LYS A 143 -8.66 24.29 9.02
N ILE A 144 -8.81 23.01 9.38
CA ILE A 144 -7.69 22.17 9.81
C ILE A 144 -6.66 22.05 8.68
N ALA A 145 -7.09 21.78 7.44
CA ALA A 145 -6.20 21.69 6.29
C ALA A 145 -5.42 23.00 6.07
N THR A 146 -6.06 24.17 6.19
CA THR A 146 -5.40 25.47 6.09
C THR A 146 -4.28 25.62 7.13
N VAL A 147 -4.53 25.25 8.40
CA VAL A 147 -3.52 25.30 9.46
C VAL A 147 -2.34 24.36 9.14
N MET A 148 -2.60 23.17 8.60
CA MET A 148 -1.56 22.22 8.21
C MET A 148 -0.69 22.74 7.05
N VAL A 149 -1.30 23.41 6.06
CA VAL A 149 -0.56 24.08 4.97
C VAL A 149 0.30 25.21 5.53
N GLU A 150 -0.25 26.08 6.39
CA GLU A 150 0.52 27.15 7.06
C GLU A 150 1.75 26.59 7.77
N ALA A 151 1.59 25.49 8.51
CA ALA A 151 2.68 24.83 9.21
C ALA A 151 3.70 24.17 8.28
N GLY A 152 3.36 23.92 7.01
CA GLY A 152 4.25 23.29 6.04
C GLY A 152 4.19 21.76 6.01
N ILE A 153 3.06 21.17 6.36
CA ILE A 153 2.80 19.74 6.10
C ILE A 153 2.71 19.53 4.58
N ASP A 154 3.44 18.55 4.06
CA ASP A 154 3.55 18.34 2.62
C ASP A 154 2.32 17.64 2.02
N LEU A 155 1.76 16.63 2.70
CA LEU A 155 0.58 15.92 2.25
C LEU A 155 -0.47 15.84 3.36
N ILE A 156 -1.68 16.30 3.04
CA ILE A 156 -2.84 16.30 3.90
C ILE A 156 -3.86 15.34 3.29
N LYS A 157 -4.09 14.20 3.94
CA LYS A 157 -5.05 13.22 3.44
C LYS A 157 -6.34 13.21 4.24
N ASP A 158 -7.42 12.74 3.63
CA ASP A 158 -8.58 12.30 4.39
C ASP A 158 -8.20 11.22 5.41
N ASP A 159 -8.87 11.16 6.54
CA ASP A 159 -8.85 9.93 7.34
C ASP A 159 -9.45 8.78 6.50
N HIS A 160 -8.94 7.55 6.71
CA HIS A 160 -9.41 6.39 5.98
C HIS A 160 -10.91 6.11 6.19
N SER A 161 -11.49 6.64 7.26
CA SER A 161 -12.91 6.52 7.59
C SER A 161 -13.80 7.56 6.90
N LEU A 162 -13.21 8.61 6.29
CA LEU A 162 -13.97 9.61 5.55
C LEU A 162 -14.36 9.07 4.15
N ALA A 163 -15.65 8.92 3.92
CA ALA A 163 -16.24 8.50 2.66
C ALA A 163 -17.32 9.51 2.20
N ASN A 164 -18.57 9.15 2.21
CA ASN A 164 -19.68 10.01 1.78
C ASN A 164 -20.71 10.24 2.90
N GLN A 165 -20.24 10.54 4.09
CA GLN A 165 -21.11 10.74 5.26
C GLN A 165 -21.98 11.99 5.12
N PRO A 166 -23.17 12.00 5.78
CA PRO A 166 -24.14 13.13 5.67
C PRO A 166 -23.61 14.50 6.07
N TRP A 167 -22.70 14.55 7.05
CA TRP A 167 -22.11 15.79 7.59
C TRP A 167 -20.94 16.34 6.77
N ALA A 168 -20.39 15.54 5.85
CA ALA A 168 -19.32 15.93 4.93
C ALA A 168 -19.42 15.12 3.64
N LYS A 169 -20.42 15.41 2.82
CA LYS A 169 -20.65 14.74 1.53
C LYS A 169 -19.40 14.81 0.67
N TRP A 170 -19.06 13.71 0.00
CA TRP A 170 -17.78 13.54 -0.68
C TRP A 170 -17.46 14.70 -1.65
N ASN A 171 -18.37 15.01 -2.58
CA ASN A 171 -18.16 16.07 -3.58
C ASN A 171 -17.96 17.45 -2.93
N GLU A 172 -18.75 17.79 -1.90
CA GLU A 172 -18.63 19.04 -1.17
C GLU A 172 -17.31 19.09 -0.41
N ARG A 173 -16.98 18.04 0.34
CA ARG A 173 -15.75 17.96 1.12
C ARG A 173 -14.51 18.13 0.25
N VAL A 174 -14.42 17.36 -0.85
CA VAL A 174 -13.25 17.43 -1.75
C VAL A 174 -13.12 18.82 -2.35
N LYS A 175 -14.20 19.42 -2.82
CA LYS A 175 -14.21 20.78 -3.37
C LYS A 175 -13.73 21.82 -2.37
N VAL A 176 -14.30 21.80 -1.15
CA VAL A 176 -14.02 22.80 -0.11
C VAL A 176 -12.59 22.68 0.41
N ILE A 177 -12.11 21.44 0.66
CA ILE A 177 -10.76 21.23 1.18
C ILE A 177 -9.71 21.48 0.11
N ALA A 178 -9.90 21.00 -1.12
CA ALA A 178 -8.94 21.25 -2.21
C ALA A 178 -8.80 22.76 -2.46
N GLY A 179 -9.92 23.51 -2.52
CA GLY A 179 -9.91 24.96 -2.63
C GLY A 179 -9.12 25.63 -1.49
N ALA A 180 -9.41 25.25 -0.24
CA ALA A 180 -8.70 25.79 0.93
C ALA A 180 -7.19 25.50 0.92
N VAL A 181 -6.77 24.31 0.45
CA VAL A 181 -5.34 23.98 0.33
C VAL A 181 -4.69 24.82 -0.78
N VAL A 182 -5.34 25.03 -1.91
CA VAL A 182 -4.84 25.88 -3.00
C VAL A 182 -4.65 27.33 -2.51
N GLU A 183 -5.66 27.90 -1.87
CA GLU A 183 -5.62 29.26 -1.32
C GLU A 183 -4.53 29.41 -0.24
N ALA A 184 -4.43 28.45 0.67
CA ALA A 184 -3.42 28.45 1.71
C ALA A 184 -1.98 28.31 1.14
N ASN A 185 -1.79 27.50 0.11
CA ASN A 185 -0.49 27.41 -0.59
C ASN A 185 -0.04 28.77 -1.17
N GLN A 186 -0.97 29.49 -1.80
CA GLN A 186 -0.70 30.84 -2.32
C GLN A 186 -0.34 31.81 -1.18
N LYS A 187 -1.17 31.82 -0.11
CA LYS A 187 -0.99 32.71 1.03
C LYS A 187 0.31 32.49 1.79
N PHE A 188 0.71 31.24 2.00
CA PHE A 188 1.86 30.87 2.83
C PHE A 188 3.09 30.44 2.04
N ASN A 189 3.06 30.57 0.70
CA ASN A 189 4.11 30.14 -0.21
C ASN A 189 4.54 28.68 0.04
N ARG A 190 3.57 27.74 -0.01
CA ARG A 190 3.75 26.31 0.23
C ARG A 190 3.40 25.50 -1.02
N LYS A 191 3.75 24.20 -1.00
CA LYS A 191 3.43 23.20 -2.05
C LYS A 191 2.72 21.98 -1.44
N SER A 192 1.90 22.19 -0.44
CA SER A 192 1.13 21.12 0.19
C SER A 192 0.11 20.55 -0.78
N VAL A 193 -0.14 19.25 -0.71
CA VAL A 193 -1.17 18.58 -1.53
C VAL A 193 -2.26 17.98 -0.64
N TYR A 194 -3.49 18.01 -1.14
CA TYR A 194 -4.61 17.30 -0.54
C TYR A 194 -4.81 15.96 -1.25
N ALA A 195 -5.00 14.90 -0.47
CA ALA A 195 -5.28 13.54 -0.92
C ALA A 195 -6.64 13.05 -0.36
N PRO A 196 -7.75 13.31 -1.06
CA PRO A 196 -9.05 12.77 -0.67
C PRO A 196 -9.07 11.25 -0.73
N SER A 197 -9.85 10.63 0.17
CA SER A 197 -10.20 9.22 0.07
C SER A 197 -11.18 9.01 -1.07
N ILE A 198 -10.83 8.11 -1.98
CA ILE A 198 -11.74 7.66 -3.05
C ILE A 198 -12.39 6.30 -2.72
N ASN A 199 -12.67 6.07 -1.43
CA ASN A 199 -13.49 4.96 -0.99
C ASN A 199 -14.96 5.23 -1.37
N ARG A 200 -15.30 4.88 -2.61
CA ARG A 200 -16.60 5.12 -3.27
C ARG A 200 -17.20 3.80 -3.75
N PRO A 201 -18.49 3.75 -4.07
CA PRO A 201 -19.06 2.63 -4.83
C PRO A 201 -18.23 2.33 -6.09
N ALA A 202 -18.16 1.05 -6.48
CA ALA A 202 -17.29 0.63 -7.58
C ALA A 202 -17.55 1.38 -8.88
N GLU A 203 -18.82 1.63 -9.20
CA GLU A 203 -19.25 2.37 -10.41
C GLU A 203 -18.89 3.86 -10.39
N GLU A 204 -18.62 4.44 -9.21
CA GLU A 204 -18.30 5.85 -9.05
C GLU A 204 -16.80 6.12 -8.85
N ILE A 205 -15.99 5.09 -8.59
CA ILE A 205 -14.64 5.27 -8.07
C ILE A 205 -13.70 5.98 -9.07
N LEU A 206 -13.75 5.62 -10.34
CA LEU A 206 -12.91 6.24 -11.38
C LEU A 206 -13.33 7.69 -11.65
N GLU A 207 -14.63 7.95 -11.79
CA GLU A 207 -15.13 9.32 -11.98
C GLU A 207 -14.85 10.20 -10.77
N SER A 208 -14.89 9.63 -9.55
CA SER A 208 -14.49 10.33 -8.33
C SER A 208 -13.01 10.71 -8.34
N ALA A 209 -12.13 9.83 -8.82
CA ALA A 209 -10.71 10.12 -8.95
C ALA A 209 -10.43 11.25 -9.96
N ILE A 210 -11.08 11.22 -11.12
CA ILE A 210 -11.02 12.28 -12.15
C ILE A 210 -11.56 13.60 -11.59
N THR A 211 -12.70 13.55 -10.90
CA THR A 211 -13.32 14.72 -10.27
C THR A 211 -12.41 15.34 -9.20
N ALA A 212 -11.77 14.53 -8.36
CA ALA A 212 -10.83 15.01 -7.36
C ALA A 212 -9.67 15.80 -8.00
N ARG A 213 -9.10 15.30 -9.10
CA ARG A 213 -8.10 16.04 -9.87
C ARG A 213 -8.63 17.37 -10.39
N LYS A 214 -9.79 17.36 -11.03
CA LYS A 214 -10.42 18.60 -11.58
C LYS A 214 -10.69 19.64 -10.50
N LEU A 215 -10.96 19.20 -9.27
CA LEU A 215 -11.18 20.07 -8.10
C LEU A 215 -9.88 20.58 -7.45
N GLY A 216 -8.69 20.17 -7.94
CA GLY A 216 -7.41 20.65 -7.44
C GLY A 216 -6.75 19.77 -6.39
N SER A 217 -7.20 18.54 -6.20
CA SER A 217 -6.45 17.55 -5.38
C SER A 217 -5.10 17.26 -6.02
N GLY A 218 -4.05 17.14 -5.19
CA GLY A 218 -2.68 16.88 -5.66
C GLY A 218 -2.22 15.44 -5.46
N ALA A 219 -3.01 14.60 -4.82
CA ALA A 219 -2.84 13.16 -4.64
C ALA A 219 -4.18 12.50 -4.35
N LEU A 220 -4.24 11.18 -4.30
CA LEU A 220 -5.43 10.42 -3.90
C LEU A 220 -5.08 9.39 -2.84
N MET A 221 -5.99 9.12 -1.91
CA MET A 221 -5.89 7.98 -1.00
C MET A 221 -6.79 6.84 -1.47
N VAL A 222 -6.23 5.66 -1.64
CA VAL A 222 -6.90 4.42 -2.08
C VAL A 222 -6.85 3.36 -0.99
N LEU A 223 -7.86 2.49 -0.95
CA LEU A 223 -7.99 1.41 0.03
C LEU A 223 -8.08 0.06 -0.71
N PRO A 224 -6.95 -0.51 -1.17
CA PRO A 224 -6.97 -1.72 -2.02
C PRO A 224 -7.63 -2.93 -1.36
N GLY A 225 -7.60 -3.04 -0.02
CA GLY A 225 -8.33 -4.09 0.70
C GLY A 225 -9.85 -3.96 0.62
N VAL A 226 -10.38 -2.78 0.30
CA VAL A 226 -11.82 -2.52 0.18
C VAL A 226 -12.25 -2.48 -1.29
N SER A 227 -11.49 -1.80 -2.14
CA SER A 227 -11.84 -1.60 -3.55
C SER A 227 -11.23 -2.63 -4.51
N GLY A 228 -10.25 -3.41 -4.06
CA GLY A 228 -9.48 -4.34 -4.89
C GLY A 228 -8.19 -3.71 -5.45
N PHE A 229 -7.16 -4.55 -5.59
CA PHE A 229 -5.85 -4.14 -6.14
C PHE A 229 -5.95 -3.71 -7.61
N ASP A 230 -6.77 -4.41 -8.41
CA ASP A 230 -6.94 -4.07 -9.82
C ASP A 230 -7.69 -2.75 -10.02
N THR A 231 -8.63 -2.42 -9.14
CA THR A 231 -9.27 -1.09 -9.14
C THR A 231 -8.23 0.02 -8.90
N VAL A 232 -7.28 -0.19 -8.00
CA VAL A 232 -6.17 0.77 -7.77
C VAL A 232 -5.32 0.91 -9.03
N ARG A 233 -4.99 -0.21 -9.71
CA ARG A 233 -4.26 -0.21 -10.98
C ARG A 233 -5.02 0.56 -12.07
N MET A 234 -6.31 0.33 -12.21
CA MET A 234 -7.16 1.07 -13.16
C MET A 234 -7.06 2.59 -12.94
N ILE A 235 -7.06 3.04 -11.70
CA ILE A 235 -6.91 4.46 -11.35
C ILE A 235 -5.50 4.96 -11.66
N ALA A 236 -4.46 4.20 -11.28
CA ALA A 236 -3.06 4.54 -11.51
C ALA A 236 -2.73 4.68 -13.00
N ASP A 237 -3.29 3.79 -13.82
CA ASP A 237 -3.06 3.73 -15.26
C ASP A 237 -3.83 4.78 -16.06
N ASN A 238 -4.83 5.42 -15.45
CA ASN A 238 -5.69 6.39 -16.14
C ASN A 238 -5.02 7.76 -16.26
N ASP A 239 -4.87 8.26 -17.49
CA ASP A 239 -4.20 9.53 -17.79
C ASP A 239 -5.04 10.76 -17.38
N GLU A 240 -6.36 10.64 -17.29
CA GLU A 240 -7.21 11.71 -16.78
C GLU A 240 -7.09 11.87 -15.26
N VAL A 241 -6.69 10.83 -14.53
CA VAL A 241 -6.39 10.91 -13.11
C VAL A 241 -5.01 11.49 -12.89
N SER A 242 -3.96 10.84 -13.35
CA SER A 242 -2.55 11.30 -13.29
C SER A 242 -2.18 12.03 -11.99
N LEU A 243 -2.48 11.41 -10.84
CA LEU A 243 -2.16 11.88 -9.49
C LEU A 243 -1.42 10.79 -8.72
N PRO A 244 -0.48 11.13 -7.82
CA PRO A 244 0.11 10.16 -6.90
C PRO A 244 -0.94 9.43 -6.06
N LEU A 245 -0.77 8.13 -5.91
CA LEU A 245 -1.66 7.28 -5.12
C LEU A 245 -1.02 6.88 -3.80
N MET A 246 -1.68 7.20 -2.69
CA MET A 246 -1.33 6.74 -1.35
C MET A 246 -2.24 5.57 -0.97
N SER A 247 -1.71 4.37 -0.86
CA SER A 247 -2.47 3.18 -0.42
C SER A 247 -2.57 3.12 1.10
N HIS A 248 -3.75 2.75 1.61
CA HIS A 248 -4.02 2.56 3.03
C HIS A 248 -4.33 1.08 3.34
N PRO A 249 -3.80 0.49 4.44
CA PRO A 249 -3.90 -0.95 4.72
C PRO A 249 -5.23 -1.41 5.32
N SER A 250 -6.25 -0.57 5.37
CA SER A 250 -7.57 -0.95 5.90
C SER A 250 -8.09 -2.23 5.23
N PHE A 251 -8.66 -3.13 6.02
CA PHE A 251 -9.22 -4.41 5.64
C PHE A 251 -8.20 -5.49 5.23
N LEU A 252 -6.93 -5.14 5.07
CA LEU A 252 -5.90 -6.11 4.67
C LEU A 252 -5.31 -6.92 5.82
N GLY A 253 -5.58 -6.58 7.08
CA GLY A 253 -4.93 -7.20 8.23
C GLY A 253 -5.10 -8.71 8.32
N SER A 254 -6.25 -9.25 7.90
CA SER A 254 -6.50 -10.70 7.86
C SER A 254 -5.54 -11.47 6.96
N HIS A 255 -4.93 -10.81 5.96
CA HIS A 255 -4.02 -11.45 5.03
C HIS A 255 -2.58 -11.60 5.55
N PHE A 256 -2.17 -10.88 6.61
CA PHE A 256 -0.77 -10.89 7.03
C PHE A 256 -0.50 -10.91 8.54
N MET A 257 -1.49 -10.63 9.38
CA MET A 257 -1.28 -10.51 10.85
C MET A 257 -1.03 -11.85 11.56
N ASN A 258 -1.48 -12.98 11.02
CA ASN A 258 -1.20 -14.28 11.59
C ASN A 258 0.21 -14.75 11.17
N SER A 259 1.08 -15.09 12.13
CA SER A 259 2.46 -15.51 11.86
C SER A 259 2.58 -16.85 11.13
N ASN A 260 1.56 -17.70 11.21
CA ASN A 260 1.57 -19.03 10.58
C ASN A 260 0.72 -19.12 9.33
N HIS A 261 -0.12 -18.12 9.06
CA HIS A 261 -1.08 -18.15 7.95
C HIS A 261 -1.15 -16.77 7.25
N GLY A 262 -1.29 -16.78 5.93
CA GLY A 262 -1.40 -15.55 5.15
C GLY A 262 -0.20 -15.29 4.24
N LEU A 263 0.08 -14.03 3.99
CA LEU A 263 1.23 -13.57 3.21
C LEU A 263 2.17 -12.76 4.10
N ASN A 264 3.45 -12.72 3.77
CA ASN A 264 4.36 -11.81 4.47
C ASN A 264 3.96 -10.35 4.28
N HIS A 265 4.23 -9.54 5.29
CA HIS A 265 3.85 -8.12 5.34
C HIS A 265 4.32 -7.33 4.11
N GLU A 266 5.57 -7.56 3.68
CA GLU A 266 6.19 -6.89 2.54
C GLU A 266 5.54 -7.27 1.20
N ILE A 267 4.98 -8.46 1.09
CA ILE A 267 4.23 -8.87 -0.10
C ILE A 267 2.99 -7.99 -0.24
N VAL A 268 2.18 -7.91 0.82
CA VAL A 268 0.89 -7.19 0.79
C VAL A 268 1.11 -5.68 0.79
N LEU A 269 2.02 -5.19 1.66
CA LEU A 269 2.16 -3.75 1.95
C LEU A 269 3.25 -3.04 1.09
N ALA A 270 3.96 -3.78 0.24
CA ALA A 270 4.92 -3.19 -0.69
C ALA A 270 4.75 -3.75 -2.11
N THR A 271 4.94 -5.06 -2.31
CA THR A 271 4.96 -5.66 -3.67
C THR A 271 3.62 -5.50 -4.38
N LEU A 272 2.50 -5.90 -3.75
CA LEU A 272 1.17 -5.75 -4.35
C LEU A 272 0.77 -4.28 -4.53
N MET A 273 1.19 -3.39 -3.63
CA MET A 273 0.95 -1.95 -3.78
C MET A 273 1.66 -1.39 -5.01
N ARG A 274 2.91 -1.82 -5.27
CA ARG A 274 3.67 -1.42 -6.47
C ARG A 274 3.06 -1.96 -7.75
N LEU A 275 2.68 -3.24 -7.77
CA LEU A 275 1.97 -3.84 -8.92
C LEU A 275 0.68 -3.09 -9.24
N SER A 276 -0.03 -2.63 -8.21
CA SER A 276 -1.26 -1.83 -8.36
C SER A 276 -1.01 -0.36 -8.71
N GLY A 277 0.25 0.10 -8.77
CA GLY A 277 0.57 1.47 -9.17
C GLY A 277 0.51 2.51 -8.05
N ALA A 278 0.47 2.11 -6.78
CA ALA A 278 0.60 3.06 -5.66
C ALA A 278 2.01 3.65 -5.60
N ASP A 279 2.11 4.95 -5.31
CA ASP A 279 3.38 5.69 -5.16
C ASP A 279 3.83 5.79 -3.70
N ILE A 280 2.88 5.61 -2.76
CA ILE A 280 3.09 5.71 -1.32
C ILE A 280 2.33 4.57 -0.66
N SER A 281 3.01 3.76 0.15
CA SER A 281 2.36 2.68 0.92
C SER A 281 2.34 2.99 2.41
N VAL A 282 1.12 3.13 2.96
CA VAL A 282 0.91 3.30 4.40
C VAL A 282 0.90 1.94 5.09
N PHE A 283 1.62 1.84 6.20
CA PHE A 283 1.62 0.65 7.05
C PHE A 283 1.81 1.02 8.53
N PRO A 284 1.38 0.15 9.47
CA PRO A 284 1.61 0.37 10.88
C PRO A 284 3.09 0.41 11.25
N ASN A 285 3.50 1.43 12.03
CA ASN A 285 4.86 1.53 12.53
C ASN A 285 5.09 0.65 13.78
N TYR A 286 6.33 0.19 13.96
CA TYR A 286 6.74 -0.50 15.19
C TYR A 286 6.56 0.39 16.43
N GLY A 287 6.22 -0.24 17.56
CA GLY A 287 5.97 0.49 18.81
C GLY A 287 4.76 1.44 18.77
N GLY A 288 3.91 1.33 17.77
CA GLY A 288 2.64 2.05 17.64
C GLY A 288 1.46 1.26 18.25
N ARG A 289 0.25 1.51 17.73
CA ARG A 289 -0.98 0.84 18.21
C ARG A 289 -1.14 -0.61 17.73
N PHE A 290 -0.35 -1.02 16.76
CA PHE A 290 -0.41 -2.34 16.14
C PHE A 290 0.89 -3.10 16.39
N SER A 291 0.82 -4.43 16.44
CA SER A 291 1.94 -5.29 16.84
C SER A 291 2.94 -5.55 15.71
N PHE A 292 3.44 -4.48 15.07
CA PHE A 292 4.49 -4.59 14.07
C PHE A 292 5.87 -4.52 14.73
N SER A 293 6.76 -5.44 14.36
CA SER A 293 8.16 -5.43 14.77
C SER A 293 9.00 -4.49 13.92
N LYS A 294 10.21 -4.14 14.40
CA LYS A 294 11.19 -3.39 13.60
C LYS A 294 11.57 -4.15 12.33
N GLU A 295 11.73 -5.47 12.43
CA GLU A 295 12.10 -6.34 11.30
C GLU A 295 11.03 -6.32 10.20
N GLU A 296 9.76 -6.47 10.55
CA GLU A 296 8.64 -6.38 9.59
C GLU A 296 8.59 -5.01 8.92
N CYS A 297 8.74 -3.93 9.69
CA CYS A 297 8.79 -2.58 9.15
C CYS A 297 9.99 -2.37 8.20
N THR A 298 11.15 -2.94 8.51
CA THR A 298 12.34 -2.91 7.64
C THR A 298 12.05 -3.62 6.32
N LYS A 299 11.53 -4.86 6.36
CA LYS A 299 11.20 -5.64 5.16
C LYS A 299 10.20 -4.91 4.26
N ILE A 300 9.17 -4.29 4.84
CA ILE A 300 8.21 -3.49 4.07
C ILE A 300 8.91 -2.30 3.39
N ALA A 301 9.69 -1.52 4.16
CA ALA A 301 10.36 -0.34 3.64
C ALA A 301 11.40 -0.67 2.55
N ASP A 302 12.16 -1.74 2.74
CA ASP A 302 13.13 -2.21 1.77
C ASP A 302 12.45 -2.71 0.50
N SER A 303 11.34 -3.45 0.61
CA SER A 303 10.57 -3.92 -0.54
C SER A 303 9.88 -2.79 -1.30
N CYS A 304 9.50 -1.69 -0.64
CA CYS A 304 9.04 -0.47 -1.31
C CYS A 304 10.10 0.10 -2.26
N ARG A 305 11.39 -0.03 -1.91
CA ARG A 305 12.53 0.58 -2.61
C ARG A 305 13.31 -0.40 -3.49
N ALA A 306 13.20 -1.70 -3.24
CA ALA A 306 13.95 -2.73 -3.96
C ALA A 306 13.64 -2.74 -5.46
N LYS A 307 14.55 -3.33 -6.25
CA LYS A 307 14.28 -3.57 -7.67
C LYS A 307 13.08 -4.50 -7.84
N LEU A 308 12.12 -4.11 -8.69
CA LEU A 308 10.99 -4.93 -9.08
C LEU A 308 10.74 -4.69 -10.57
N GLY A 309 11.35 -5.50 -11.42
CA GLY A 309 11.36 -5.27 -12.87
C GLY A 309 11.78 -3.84 -13.22
N ASN A 310 10.98 -3.16 -14.02
CA ASN A 310 11.16 -1.76 -14.43
C ASN A 310 10.32 -0.78 -13.59
N MET A 311 9.60 -1.28 -12.57
CA MET A 311 8.73 -0.44 -11.75
C MET A 311 9.52 0.51 -10.85
N LYS A 312 9.07 1.74 -10.74
CA LYS A 312 9.66 2.74 -9.86
C LYS A 312 9.58 2.31 -8.39
N PRO A 313 10.58 2.68 -7.56
CA PRO A 313 10.47 2.56 -6.11
C PRO A 313 9.40 3.53 -5.57
N ILE A 314 8.77 3.15 -4.46
CA ILE A 314 7.71 3.90 -3.81
C ILE A 314 8.09 4.32 -2.40
N PHE A 315 7.41 5.32 -1.86
CA PHE A 315 7.60 5.73 -0.47
C PHE A 315 6.98 4.75 0.52
N PRO A 316 7.75 4.22 1.48
CA PRO A 316 7.18 3.69 2.71
C PRO A 316 6.60 4.82 3.56
N SER A 317 5.43 4.60 4.15
CA SER A 317 4.74 5.59 4.99
C SER A 317 4.32 4.96 6.32
N PRO A 318 5.25 4.83 7.29
CA PRO A 318 4.91 4.35 8.62
C PRO A 318 3.92 5.31 9.30
N GLY A 319 2.91 4.73 9.97
CA GLY A 319 1.87 5.47 10.67
C GLY A 319 1.27 4.67 11.83
N GLY A 320 0.15 5.10 12.37
CA GLY A 320 -0.58 4.31 13.37
C GLY A 320 -0.02 4.39 14.80
N GLY A 321 -0.18 5.53 15.46
CA GLY A 321 0.26 5.74 16.86
C GLY A 321 1.61 6.41 16.98
N MET A 322 2.06 7.09 15.93
CA MET A 322 3.26 7.92 15.98
C MET A 322 3.04 9.16 16.87
N THR A 323 4.01 9.43 17.73
CA THR A 323 4.05 10.62 18.59
C THR A 323 5.17 11.56 18.12
N ILE A 324 5.06 12.86 18.46
CA ILE A 324 5.98 13.88 17.97
C ILE A 324 7.41 13.62 18.47
N ASP A 325 7.57 13.20 19.71
CA ASP A 325 8.86 12.89 20.34
C ASP A 325 9.60 11.72 19.69
N ARG A 326 8.89 10.81 19.05
CA ARG A 326 9.50 9.66 18.35
C ARG A 326 9.91 9.95 16.90
N ILE A 327 9.55 11.09 16.34
CA ILE A 327 9.86 11.41 14.94
C ILE A 327 11.36 11.36 14.63
N PRO A 328 12.28 11.86 15.50
CA PRO A 328 13.71 11.75 15.25
C PRO A 328 14.20 10.29 15.13
N GLU A 329 13.76 9.40 16.01
CA GLU A 329 14.07 7.97 15.95
C GLU A 329 13.57 7.36 14.64
N ILE A 330 12.32 7.64 14.29
CA ILE A 330 11.64 7.07 13.11
C ILE A 330 12.27 7.59 11.81
N ALA A 331 12.57 8.88 11.73
CA ALA A 331 13.23 9.47 10.57
C ALA A 331 14.65 8.91 10.34
N THR A 332 15.38 8.67 11.44
CA THR A 332 16.70 8.01 11.39
C THR A 332 16.58 6.56 10.92
N PHE A 333 15.58 5.83 11.43
CA PHE A 333 15.37 4.42 11.11
C PHE A 333 14.98 4.19 9.65
N PHE A 334 14.03 4.95 9.10
CA PHE A 334 13.56 4.76 7.73
C PHE A 334 14.35 5.56 6.69
N GLY A 335 15.10 6.58 7.11
CA GLY A 335 15.86 7.45 6.23
C GLY A 335 15.02 8.51 5.50
N LYS A 336 15.67 9.21 4.56
CA LYS A 336 15.09 10.37 3.88
C LYS A 336 13.94 10.03 2.93
N ASP A 337 13.96 8.83 2.33
CA ASP A 337 12.90 8.38 1.41
C ASP A 337 11.75 7.71 2.17
N THR A 338 11.10 8.49 3.03
CA THR A 338 9.94 8.05 3.81
C THR A 338 8.91 9.17 4.00
N PHE A 339 7.65 8.78 4.13
CA PHE A 339 6.58 9.65 4.61
C PHE A 339 6.40 9.44 6.12
N LEU A 340 6.54 10.50 6.89
CA LEU A 340 6.24 10.50 8.32
C LEU A 340 4.76 10.86 8.50
N LEU A 341 3.91 9.84 8.66
CA LEU A 341 2.46 10.02 8.79
C LEU A 341 2.06 10.18 10.26
N ILE A 342 1.85 11.43 10.68
CA ILE A 342 1.44 11.78 12.05
C ILE A 342 -0.02 12.22 12.04
N GLY A 343 -0.88 11.50 12.76
CA GLY A 343 -2.30 11.80 12.86
C GLY A 343 -2.68 12.54 14.14
N GLY A 344 -3.47 11.90 15.00
CA GLY A 344 -4.05 12.51 16.21
C GLY A 344 -3.08 13.15 17.19
N ALA A 345 -1.80 12.74 17.19
CA ALA A 345 -0.80 13.34 18.07
C ALA A 345 -0.58 14.84 17.82
N LEU A 346 -0.74 15.31 16.58
CA LEU A 346 -0.64 16.72 16.23
C LEU A 346 -1.70 17.59 16.92
N HIS A 347 -2.86 17.02 17.22
CA HIS A 347 -3.97 17.74 17.85
C HIS A 347 -3.86 17.86 19.37
N ARG A 348 -2.80 17.31 20.00
CA ARG A 348 -2.56 17.47 21.44
C ARG A 348 -1.88 18.80 21.72
N GLY A 349 -2.64 19.78 22.21
CA GLY A 349 -2.17 21.15 22.42
C GLY A 349 -2.38 22.04 21.19
N ASN A 350 -1.40 22.87 20.85
CA ASN A 350 -1.50 23.78 19.71
C ASN A 350 -1.11 23.06 18.41
N LEU A 351 -2.08 22.88 17.52
CA LEU A 351 -1.92 22.18 16.24
C LEU A 351 -0.85 22.83 15.34
N LEU A 352 -0.89 24.16 15.22
CA LEU A 352 0.04 24.92 14.38
C LEU A 352 1.49 24.78 14.88
N ASP A 353 1.70 24.94 16.18
CA ASP A 353 3.03 24.88 16.78
C ASP A 353 3.62 23.49 16.68
N ASN A 354 2.81 22.45 16.94
CA ASN A 354 3.22 21.07 16.80
C ASN A 354 3.64 20.74 15.35
N ALA A 355 2.86 21.16 14.39
CA ALA A 355 3.16 20.92 12.99
C ALA A 355 4.38 21.73 12.50
N LYS A 356 4.54 23.00 12.93
CA LYS A 356 5.72 23.84 12.65
C LYS A 356 7.01 23.23 13.23
N SER A 357 6.96 22.69 14.44
CA SER A 357 8.12 22.03 15.06
C SER A 357 8.60 20.84 14.24
N LEU A 358 7.68 20.02 13.76
CA LEU A 358 8.00 18.90 12.86
C LEU A 358 8.57 19.37 11.53
N ARG A 359 8.04 20.43 10.96
CA ARG A 359 8.56 21.01 9.73
C ARG A 359 10.00 21.48 9.91
N THR A 360 10.29 22.23 10.96
CA THR A 360 11.64 22.68 11.29
C THR A 360 12.59 21.49 11.46
N TYR A 361 12.14 20.44 12.14
CA TYR A 361 12.95 19.23 12.32
C TYR A 361 13.31 18.57 10.98
N VAL A 362 12.33 18.28 10.11
CA VAL A 362 12.64 17.59 8.84
C VAL A 362 13.46 18.45 7.89
N GLU A 363 13.33 19.77 7.94
CA GLU A 363 14.18 20.70 7.18
C GLU A 363 15.64 20.66 7.66
N SER A 364 15.88 20.48 8.95
CA SER A 364 17.25 20.32 9.47
C SER A 364 17.96 19.06 8.97
N LEU A 365 17.21 18.07 8.45
CA LEU A 365 17.76 16.84 7.85
C LEU A 365 18.12 16.99 6.37
N GLU A 366 17.87 18.14 5.76
CA GLU A 366 18.15 18.38 4.34
C GLU A 366 19.62 18.71 4.06
N ASN A 367 20.35 19.16 5.08
CA ASN A 367 21.76 19.55 5.06
C ASN A 367 22.73 18.37 5.12
#